data_ebc4d7976124f923304111b5727d37c2
#
_entry.id   ebc4d7976124f923304111b5727d37c2
#
_cell.length_a   1.000
_cell.length_b   1.000
_cell.length_c   1.000
_cell.angle_alpha   90.00
_cell.angle_beta   90.00
_cell.angle_gamma   90.00
#
_symmetry.space_group_name_H-M   'P 1'
#
loop_
_entity.id
_entity.type
_entity.pdbx_description
1 polymer ?
#
loop_
_entity_poly.entity_id
_entity_poly.type
_entity_poly.pdbx_seq_one_letter_code
_entity_poly.pdbx_strand_id
1 'polypeptide(L)'
;LINHFLINGQWYLVDLPGYGFAQRGKEGRENIQRIIEDYILEREQLTNLFVLIDCRHEPQKIDLEFMEWLGENEIPFSLIFTKIDKISKGRLQENLKVYQTKLLESWEELPPILLSSSEKKEGRDKILNYIDEINKSL
;
A
#
# COMPACT_ATOMS: atom_id res chain seq x y z
N LEU A 1 4.95 11.39 -13.91
CA LEU A 1 5.24 10.42 -12.84
C LEU A 1 4.04 10.13 -11.95
N ILE A 2 3.23 11.15 -11.65
CA ILE A 2 2.03 10.98 -10.84
C ILE A 2 0.82 11.08 -11.73
N ASN A 3 0.05 9.99 -11.78
CA ASN A 3 -1.11 9.87 -12.65
C ASN A 3 -2.40 9.96 -11.84
N HIS A 4 -3.36 10.73 -12.32
CA HIS A 4 -4.67 10.90 -11.70
C HIS A 4 -5.74 10.29 -12.59
N PHE A 5 -6.62 9.48 -11.99
CA PHE A 5 -7.72 8.83 -12.71
C PHE A 5 -9.03 9.15 -12.02
N LEU A 6 -9.98 9.73 -12.74
CA LEU A 6 -11.33 9.97 -12.22
C LEU A 6 -12.15 8.68 -12.37
N ILE A 7 -12.66 8.16 -11.25
CA ILE A 7 -13.39 6.90 -11.21
C ILE A 7 -14.88 7.17 -11.04
N ASN A 8 -15.69 6.67 -11.98
CA ASN A 8 -17.16 6.81 -11.98
C ASN A 8 -17.64 8.26 -11.84
N GLY A 9 -16.82 9.23 -12.25
CA GLY A 9 -17.14 10.64 -12.12
C GLY A 9 -17.25 11.15 -10.68
N GLN A 10 -16.81 10.38 -9.70
CA GLN A 10 -17.04 10.67 -8.27
C GLN A 10 -15.78 10.87 -7.43
N TRP A 11 -14.69 10.12 -7.73
CA TRP A 11 -13.48 10.19 -6.92
C TRP A 11 -12.24 9.95 -7.77
N TYR A 12 -11.08 10.31 -7.23
CA TYR A 12 -9.81 10.17 -7.93
C TYR A 12 -8.97 9.06 -7.35
N LEU A 13 -8.44 8.21 -8.24
CA LEU A 13 -7.38 7.28 -7.91
C LEU A 13 -6.07 7.91 -8.37
N VAL A 14 -5.10 7.99 -7.47
CA VAL A 14 -3.79 8.58 -7.77
C VAL A 14 -2.74 7.49 -7.72
N ASP A 15 -2.03 7.33 -8.84
CA ASP A 15 -0.94 6.36 -8.95
C ASP A 15 0.38 7.06 -8.71
N LEU A 16 1.07 6.67 -7.65
CA LEU A 16 2.39 7.22 -7.29
C LEU A 16 3.50 6.29 -7.78
N PRO A 17 4.68 6.86 -8.09
CA PRO A 17 5.81 6.01 -8.47
C PRO A 17 6.23 5.09 -7.32
N GLY A 18 6.72 3.90 -7.66
CA GLY A 18 7.18 2.94 -6.65
C GLY A 18 8.47 3.41 -5.98
N TYR A 19 8.46 3.48 -4.66
CA TYR A 19 9.61 3.95 -3.87
C TYR A 19 10.77 2.96 -3.82
N GLY A 20 10.51 1.67 -4.03
CA GLY A 20 11.51 0.61 -3.91
C GLY A 20 12.06 0.11 -5.23
N PHE A 21 12.05 0.91 -6.29
CA PHE A 21 12.44 0.46 -7.62
C PHE A 21 13.95 0.20 -7.70
N ALA A 22 14.35 -1.08 -7.74
CA ALA A 22 15.73 -1.52 -7.66
C ALA A 22 16.63 -1.11 -8.84
N GLN A 23 16.03 -0.73 -9.98
CA GLN A 23 16.77 -0.35 -11.19
C GLN A 23 17.36 1.05 -11.14
N ARG A 24 17.02 1.82 -10.12
CA ARG A 24 17.51 3.19 -9.97
C ARG A 24 18.66 3.23 -8.99
N GLY A 25 19.64 4.09 -9.25
CA GLY A 25 20.72 4.33 -8.31
C GLY A 25 20.19 4.97 -7.01
N LYS A 26 21.05 5.05 -6.00
CA LYS A 26 20.70 5.60 -4.70
C LYS A 26 20.08 6.99 -4.82
N GLU A 27 20.69 7.86 -5.61
CA GLU A 27 20.20 9.23 -5.84
C GLU A 27 18.81 9.25 -6.48
N GLY A 28 18.57 8.39 -7.47
CA GLY A 28 17.27 8.28 -8.11
C GLY A 28 16.19 7.80 -7.15
N ARG A 29 16.51 6.86 -6.26
CA ARG A 29 15.58 6.38 -5.23
C ARG A 29 15.24 7.46 -4.21
N GLU A 30 16.22 8.22 -3.78
CA GLU A 30 16.02 9.34 -2.84
C GLU A 30 15.15 10.43 -3.46
N ASN A 31 15.33 10.72 -4.74
CA ASN A 31 14.50 11.69 -5.44
C ASN A 31 13.05 11.26 -5.53
N ILE A 32 12.80 9.99 -5.85
CA ILE A 32 11.45 9.44 -5.91
C ILE A 32 10.80 9.44 -4.54
N GLN A 33 11.53 9.04 -3.52
CA GLN A 33 11.05 9.06 -2.15
C GLN A 33 10.61 10.47 -1.75
N ARG A 34 11.40 11.47 -2.08
CA ARG A 34 11.06 12.87 -1.81
C ARG A 34 9.80 13.32 -2.54
N ILE A 35 9.67 12.95 -3.82
CA ILE A 35 8.48 13.29 -4.61
C ILE A 35 7.23 12.69 -3.97
N ILE A 36 7.29 11.43 -3.54
CA ILE A 36 6.18 10.74 -2.89
C ILE A 36 5.83 11.42 -1.57
N GLU A 37 6.82 11.68 -0.73
CA GLU A 37 6.60 12.32 0.57
C GLU A 37 6.01 13.72 0.43
N ASP A 38 6.55 14.52 -0.46
CA ASP A 38 6.04 15.89 -0.72
C ASP A 38 4.60 15.84 -1.21
N TYR A 39 4.28 14.92 -2.14
CA TYR A 39 2.92 14.78 -2.63
C TYR A 39 1.95 14.42 -1.51
N ILE A 40 2.31 13.45 -0.68
CA ILE A 40 1.47 12.98 0.41
C ILE A 40 1.24 14.09 1.44
N LEU A 41 2.29 14.80 1.83
CA LEU A 41 2.21 15.85 2.85
C LEU A 41 1.45 17.09 2.39
N GLU A 42 1.52 17.41 1.10
CA GLU A 42 0.87 18.59 0.53
C GLU A 42 -0.58 18.37 0.11
N ARG A 43 -1.02 17.11 0.05
CA ARG A 43 -2.34 16.77 -0.47
C ARG A 43 -3.39 16.69 0.63
N GLU A 44 -4.13 17.76 0.84
CA GLU A 44 -5.19 17.82 1.86
C GLU A 44 -6.35 16.85 1.60
N GLN A 45 -6.57 16.49 0.34
CA GLN A 45 -7.69 15.64 -0.08
C GLN A 45 -7.37 14.14 -0.04
N LEU A 46 -6.18 13.77 0.40
CA LEU A 46 -5.80 12.36 0.52
C LEU A 46 -6.58 11.72 1.67
N THR A 47 -7.41 10.74 1.36
CA THR A 47 -8.26 10.09 2.36
C THR A 47 -7.71 8.76 2.84
N ASN A 48 -7.00 8.05 1.99
CA ASN A 48 -6.34 6.78 2.35
C ASN A 48 -5.26 6.45 1.35
N LEU A 49 -4.14 5.93 1.84
CA LEU A 49 -3.03 5.48 1.01
C LEU A 49 -3.00 3.95 1.03
N PHE A 50 -2.83 3.34 -0.14
CA PHE A 50 -2.66 1.90 -0.24
C PHE A 50 -1.20 1.58 -0.51
N VAL A 51 -0.62 0.76 0.34
CA VAL A 51 0.75 0.26 0.16
C VAL A 51 0.65 -1.14 -0.42
N LEU A 52 1.18 -1.32 -1.62
CA LEU A 52 1.14 -2.60 -2.32
C LEU A 52 2.35 -3.44 -1.93
N ILE A 53 2.09 -4.64 -1.44
CA ILE A 53 3.13 -5.58 -1.01
C ILE A 53 2.98 -6.88 -1.79
N ASP A 54 4.05 -7.31 -2.45
CA ASP A 54 4.08 -8.63 -3.09
C ASP A 54 4.11 -9.71 -2.01
N CYS A 55 3.08 -10.53 -1.96
CA CYS A 55 2.90 -11.52 -0.88
C CYS A 55 3.95 -12.63 -0.85
N ARG A 56 4.77 -12.74 -1.89
CA ARG A 56 5.80 -13.79 -1.98
C ARG A 56 7.04 -13.47 -1.15
N HIS A 57 7.24 -12.21 -0.78
CA HIS A 57 8.45 -11.75 -0.12
C HIS A 57 8.27 -11.57 1.39
N GLU A 58 9.38 -11.69 2.10
CA GLU A 58 9.44 -11.36 3.52
C GLU A 58 9.29 -9.85 3.71
N PRO A 59 8.91 -9.38 4.92
CA PRO A 59 8.88 -7.95 5.19
C PRO A 59 10.22 -7.30 4.91
N GLN A 60 10.22 -6.30 4.01
CA GLN A 60 11.43 -5.60 3.62
C GLN A 60 11.56 -4.30 4.41
N LYS A 61 12.80 -3.99 4.75
CA LYS A 61 13.10 -2.80 5.56
C LYS A 61 12.55 -1.53 4.96
N ILE A 62 12.65 -1.36 3.63
CA ILE A 62 12.17 -0.16 2.95
C ILE A 62 10.66 0.03 3.10
N ASP A 63 9.89 -1.06 3.05
CA ASP A 63 8.44 -1.01 3.23
C ASP A 63 8.07 -0.66 4.67
N LEU A 64 8.75 -1.28 5.62
CA LEU A 64 8.50 -1.04 7.04
C LEU A 64 8.86 0.40 7.43
N GLU A 65 9.95 0.93 6.90
CA GLU A 65 10.35 2.31 7.13
C GLU A 65 9.33 3.29 6.54
N PHE A 66 8.81 3.00 5.36
CA PHE A 66 7.78 3.83 4.73
C PHE A 66 6.48 3.85 5.56
N MET A 67 6.05 2.68 6.03
CA MET A 67 4.87 2.59 6.89
C MET A 67 5.06 3.36 8.20
N GLU A 68 6.24 3.27 8.80
CA GLU A 68 6.58 4.00 10.01
C GLU A 68 6.51 5.51 9.76
N TRP A 69 7.04 5.98 8.64
CA TRP A 69 6.93 7.36 8.22
C TRP A 69 5.47 7.81 8.05
N LEU A 70 4.63 6.96 7.45
CA LEU A 70 3.20 7.23 7.31
C LEU A 70 2.54 7.40 8.68
N GLY A 71 2.86 6.51 9.62
CA GLY A 71 2.32 6.58 10.96
C GLY A 71 2.76 7.83 11.72
N GLU A 72 4.02 8.20 11.60
CA GLU A 72 4.56 9.41 12.23
C GLU A 72 3.89 10.69 11.72
N ASN A 73 3.47 10.69 10.47
CA ASN A 73 2.80 11.83 9.84
C ASN A 73 1.27 11.72 9.86
N GLU A 74 0.75 10.73 10.58
CA GLU A 74 -0.69 10.51 10.73
C GLU A 74 -1.44 10.34 9.41
N ILE A 75 -0.80 9.69 8.44
CA ILE A 75 -1.39 9.41 7.14
C ILE A 75 -2.16 8.07 7.22
N PRO A 76 -3.48 8.07 6.98
CA PRO A 76 -4.24 6.82 6.97
C PRO A 76 -3.77 5.92 5.82
N PHE A 77 -3.46 4.67 6.12
CA PHE A 77 -3.03 3.73 5.10
C PHE A 77 -3.55 2.33 5.35
N SER A 78 -3.59 1.55 4.27
CA SER A 78 -3.98 0.15 4.30
C SER A 78 -3.00 -0.62 3.43
N LEU A 79 -2.83 -1.91 3.70
CA LEU A 79 -1.95 -2.76 2.93
C LEU A 79 -2.77 -3.58 1.94
N ILE A 80 -2.25 -3.74 0.73
CA ILE A 80 -2.78 -4.68 -0.24
C ILE A 80 -1.68 -5.67 -0.57
N PHE A 81 -1.88 -6.94 -0.18
CA PHE A 81 -0.98 -8.02 -0.56
C PHE A 81 -1.38 -8.49 -1.95
N THR A 82 -0.47 -8.31 -2.91
CA THR A 82 -0.70 -8.62 -4.31
C THR A 82 -0.16 -10.01 -4.66
N LYS A 83 -0.55 -10.50 -5.83
CA LYS A 83 -0.04 -11.76 -6.41
C LYS A 83 -0.34 -12.99 -5.57
N ILE A 84 -1.49 -13.00 -4.89
CA ILE A 84 -1.86 -14.13 -4.02
C ILE A 84 -2.05 -15.43 -4.80
N ASP A 85 -2.27 -15.36 -6.11
CA ASP A 85 -2.37 -16.54 -7.00
C ASP A 85 -1.02 -17.21 -7.27
N LYS A 86 0.09 -16.55 -6.97
CA LYS A 86 1.45 -17.05 -7.25
C LYS A 86 1.99 -18.01 -6.18
N ILE A 87 1.31 -18.13 -5.05
CA ILE A 87 1.70 -19.04 -3.97
C ILE A 87 0.50 -19.82 -3.47
N SER A 88 0.76 -20.92 -2.75
CA SER A 88 -0.31 -21.72 -2.17
C SER A 88 -1.02 -20.96 -1.04
N LYS A 89 -2.25 -21.37 -0.72
CA LYS A 89 -3.00 -20.76 0.38
C LYS A 89 -2.27 -20.90 1.71
N GLY A 90 -1.64 -22.05 1.93
CA GLY A 90 -0.85 -22.27 3.15
C GLY A 90 0.34 -21.33 3.25
N ARG A 91 1.06 -21.16 2.15
CA ARG A 91 2.21 -20.25 2.09
C ARG A 91 1.77 -18.80 2.30
N LEU A 92 0.64 -18.43 1.71
CA LEU A 92 0.08 -17.09 1.90
C LEU A 92 -0.23 -16.83 3.38
N GLN A 93 -0.86 -17.77 4.06
CA GLN A 93 -1.17 -17.61 5.49
C GLN A 93 0.09 -17.51 6.33
N GLU A 94 1.12 -18.31 6.03
CA GLU A 94 2.41 -18.21 6.72
C GLU A 94 3.06 -16.84 6.53
N ASN A 95 3.08 -16.35 5.28
CA ASN A 95 3.70 -15.06 4.97
C ASN A 95 2.93 -13.90 5.61
N LEU A 96 1.60 -13.95 5.62
CA LEU A 96 0.77 -12.96 6.31
C LEU A 96 1.06 -12.94 7.80
N LYS A 97 1.18 -14.09 8.42
CA LYS A 97 1.48 -14.20 9.85
C LYS A 97 2.84 -13.61 10.19
N VAL A 98 3.85 -13.90 9.38
CA VAL A 98 5.19 -13.32 9.54
C VAL A 98 5.12 -11.79 9.45
N TYR A 99 4.40 -11.28 8.46
CA TYR A 99 4.26 -9.84 8.26
C TYR A 99 3.53 -9.18 9.42
N GLN A 100 2.43 -9.75 9.87
CA GLN A 100 1.66 -9.25 11.00
C GLN A 100 2.49 -9.23 12.28
N THR A 101 3.25 -10.29 12.53
CA THR A 101 4.13 -10.38 13.70
C THR A 101 5.17 -9.27 13.66
N LYS A 102 5.75 -9.03 12.50
CA LYS A 102 6.76 -7.98 12.32
C LYS A 102 6.17 -6.58 12.55
N LEU A 103 4.98 -6.32 12.03
CA LEU A 103 4.31 -5.04 12.23
C LEU A 103 3.98 -4.81 13.71
N LEU A 104 3.53 -5.83 14.41
CA LEU A 104 3.17 -5.71 15.83
C LEU A 104 4.37 -5.45 16.74
N GLU A 105 5.60 -5.61 16.26
CA GLU A 105 6.79 -5.19 17.00
C GLU A 105 6.84 -3.65 17.17
N SER A 106 6.28 -2.92 16.21
CA SER A 106 6.31 -1.45 16.19
C SER A 106 4.94 -0.79 16.33
N TRP A 107 3.87 -1.51 16.03
CA TRP A 107 2.51 -0.98 16.00
C TRP A 107 1.65 -1.62 17.09
N GLU A 108 0.80 -0.83 17.73
CA GLU A 108 -0.17 -1.36 18.71
C GLU A 108 -1.29 -2.14 17.99
N GLU A 109 -1.72 -1.65 16.84
CA GLU A 109 -2.76 -2.29 16.03
C GLU A 109 -2.28 -2.45 14.60
N LEU A 110 -2.74 -3.52 13.95
CA LEU A 110 -2.42 -3.75 12.55
C LEU A 110 -3.21 -2.79 11.66
N PRO A 111 -2.59 -2.26 10.58
CA PRO A 111 -3.36 -1.56 9.56
C PRO A 111 -4.30 -2.56 8.86
N PRO A 112 -5.37 -2.08 8.21
CA PRO A 112 -6.20 -2.96 7.40
C PRO A 112 -5.39 -3.65 6.30
N ILE A 113 -5.64 -4.94 6.09
CA ILE A 113 -4.93 -5.75 5.10
C ILE A 113 -5.94 -6.35 4.14
N LEU A 114 -5.73 -6.12 2.84
CA LEU A 114 -6.54 -6.64 1.77
C LEU A 114 -5.69 -7.55 0.88
N LEU A 115 -6.32 -8.55 0.27
CA LEU A 115 -5.64 -9.52 -0.59
C LEU A 115 -6.09 -9.33 -2.04
N SER A 116 -5.15 -9.45 -2.99
CA SER A 116 -5.46 -9.21 -4.39
C SER A 116 -4.63 -10.08 -5.34
N SER A 117 -5.26 -10.44 -6.45
CA SER A 117 -4.58 -11.00 -7.62
C SER A 117 -5.12 -10.31 -8.87
N SER A 118 -4.25 -9.59 -9.58
CA SER A 118 -4.66 -8.90 -10.81
C SER A 118 -4.94 -9.87 -11.94
N GLU A 119 -4.23 -11.00 -12.02
CA GLU A 119 -4.46 -12.01 -13.04
C GLU A 119 -5.80 -12.72 -12.89
N LYS A 120 -6.19 -13.04 -11.65
CA LYS A 120 -7.43 -13.75 -11.36
C LYS A 120 -8.54 -12.84 -10.86
N LYS A 121 -8.27 -11.55 -10.78
CA LYS A 121 -9.20 -10.53 -10.28
C LYS A 121 -9.76 -10.82 -8.88
N GLU A 122 -9.03 -11.64 -8.09
CA GLU A 122 -9.41 -11.91 -6.71
C GLU A 122 -9.21 -10.67 -5.84
N GLY A 123 -10.13 -10.45 -4.93
CA GLY A 123 -10.08 -9.34 -4.00
C GLY A 123 -10.51 -8.00 -4.57
N ARG A 124 -10.76 -7.91 -5.88
CA ARG A 124 -11.17 -6.66 -6.52
C ARG A 124 -12.39 -6.04 -5.87
N ASP A 125 -13.44 -6.84 -5.67
CA ASP A 125 -14.69 -6.34 -5.11
C ASP A 125 -14.53 -5.90 -3.66
N LYS A 126 -13.72 -6.61 -2.88
CA LYS A 126 -13.44 -6.24 -1.49
C LYS A 126 -12.71 -4.91 -1.41
N ILE A 127 -11.74 -4.69 -2.30
CA ILE A 127 -11.00 -3.42 -2.36
C ILE A 127 -11.93 -2.29 -2.76
N LEU A 128 -12.74 -2.48 -3.79
CA LEU A 128 -13.69 -1.47 -4.24
C LEU A 128 -14.73 -1.14 -3.17
N ASN A 129 -15.24 -2.16 -2.46
CA ASN A 129 -16.16 -1.95 -1.35
C ASN A 129 -15.50 -1.18 -0.20
N TYR A 130 -14.25 -1.49 0.10
CA TYR A 130 -13.49 -0.79 1.14
C TYR A 130 -13.33 0.68 0.79
N ILE A 131 -12.98 1.00 -0.46
CA ILE A 131 -12.86 2.37 -0.94
C ILE A 131 -14.21 3.10 -0.85
N ASP A 132 -15.28 2.41 -1.24
CA ASP A 132 -16.64 2.97 -1.19
C ASP A 132 -17.03 3.32 0.25
N GLU A 133 -16.72 2.47 1.21
CA GLU A 133 -16.97 2.74 2.63
C GLU A 133 -16.20 3.97 3.12
N ILE A 134 -14.93 4.10 2.72
CA ILE A 134 -14.13 5.27 3.07
C ILE A 134 -14.77 6.54 2.50
N ASN A 135 -15.15 6.50 1.23
CA ASN A 135 -15.76 7.66 0.56
C ASN A 135 -17.10 8.07 1.18
N LYS A 136 -17.89 7.11 1.63
CA LYS A 136 -19.16 7.38 2.30
C LYS A 136 -19.00 7.99 3.69
N SER A 137 -17.84 7.78 4.32
CA SER A 137 -17.57 8.31 5.67
C SER A 137 -17.10 9.77 5.66
N LEU A 138 -16.85 10.33 4.48
CA LEU A 138 -16.34 11.69 4.33
C LEU A 138 -17.43 12.76 4.44
#